data_09d6e154b1b6af81e5dc6e33c12c7b78
#
_entry.id   09d6e154b1b6af81e5dc6e33c12c7b78
#
_cell.length_a   1.000
_cell.length_b   1.000
_cell.length_c   1.000
_cell.angle_alpha   90.00
_cell.angle_beta   90.00
_cell.angle_gamma   90.00
#
_symmetry.space_group_name_H-M   'P 1'
#
loop_
_entity.id
_entity.type
_entity.pdbx_description
1 polymer ?
#
loop_
_entity_poly.entity_id
_entity_poly.type
_entity_poly.pdbx_seq_one_letter_code
_entity_poly.pdbx_strand_id
1 'polypeptide(L)'
;MAGQTEADGPDRTSDTGDTGDTGDTATAVRELVGVYHANGTVLGEVSYWVKARIGRGHCQLCDITHGSVREKAEWRACRADLPVPFTTVHLDERSPEVALATEGRTPCVVALTDAGPRMLLDPADLERCDGSPAQLVDAVEGAMARLGLRPAS
;
A
#
# COMPACT_ATOMS: atom_id res chain seq x y z
N MET A 1 26.83 77.57 -4.42
CA MET A 1 27.38 77.05 -5.65
C MET A 1 27.29 75.53 -5.63
N ALA A 2 26.45 75.07 -6.44
CA ALA A 2 26.36 73.82 -7.11
C ALA A 2 27.11 72.64 -6.47
N GLY A 3 26.37 71.71 -5.97
CA GLY A 3 26.80 70.37 -5.72
C GLY A 3 25.73 69.39 -6.22
N GLN A 4 26.02 68.73 -7.27
CA GLN A 4 25.18 67.77 -7.95
C GLN A 4 25.13 66.53 -7.15
N THR A 5 23.94 66.07 -6.88
CA THR A 5 23.71 64.75 -6.31
C THR A 5 23.04 63.91 -7.34
N GLU A 6 23.74 62.95 -7.84
CA GLU A 6 23.17 61.87 -8.65
C GLU A 6 22.61 60.80 -7.75
N ALA A 7 21.34 60.60 -7.85
CA ALA A 7 20.69 59.48 -7.26
C ALA A 7 20.66 58.35 -8.29
N ASP A 8 21.38 57.33 -8.02
CA ASP A 8 21.30 56.12 -8.81
C ASP A 8 20.10 55.27 -8.38
N GLY A 9 19.37 54.86 -9.37
CA GLY A 9 18.10 54.17 -9.20
C GLY A 9 18.26 52.71 -8.83
N PRO A 10 17.19 52.12 -8.35
CA PRO A 10 17.21 50.74 -7.83
C PRO A 10 17.32 49.74 -8.95
N ASP A 11 18.26 48.87 -8.75
CA ASP A 11 18.36 47.63 -9.46
C ASP A 11 17.11 46.79 -9.19
N ARG A 12 16.38 46.52 -10.26
CA ARG A 12 15.31 45.56 -10.25
C ARG A 12 15.91 44.18 -10.43
N THR A 13 16.20 43.53 -9.34
CA THR A 13 16.36 42.09 -9.37
C THR A 13 15.02 41.49 -9.78
N SER A 14 15.02 40.97 -10.97
CA SER A 14 13.94 40.19 -11.50
C SER A 14 13.75 39.00 -10.56
N ASP A 15 12.68 39.06 -9.79
CA ASP A 15 12.11 37.90 -9.16
C ASP A 15 11.63 36.99 -10.30
N THR A 16 12.48 36.07 -10.66
CA THR A 16 12.09 34.93 -11.46
C THR A 16 11.28 34.05 -10.54
N GLY A 17 9.97 34.25 -10.59
CA GLY A 17 9.04 33.35 -9.98
C GLY A 17 9.38 31.94 -10.43
N ASP A 18 9.99 31.20 -9.54
CA ASP A 18 10.00 29.77 -9.59
C ASP A 18 8.54 29.33 -9.51
N THR A 19 7.95 29.22 -10.66
CA THR A 19 6.72 28.41 -10.80
C THR A 19 7.16 27.00 -10.52
N GLY A 20 7.16 26.66 -9.25
CA GLY A 20 7.23 25.27 -8.85
C GLY A 20 6.16 24.53 -9.62
N ASP A 21 6.59 23.90 -10.67
CA ASP A 21 5.86 22.78 -11.28
C ASP A 21 5.68 21.76 -10.18
N THR A 22 4.60 21.92 -9.42
CA THR A 22 4.01 20.82 -8.69
C THR A 22 3.41 19.90 -9.73
N GLY A 23 4.28 19.35 -10.58
CA GLY A 23 3.96 18.17 -11.34
C GLY A 23 3.47 17.17 -10.32
N ASP A 24 2.21 16.83 -10.42
CA ASP A 24 1.56 15.71 -9.75
C ASP A 24 2.37 14.45 -10.10
N THR A 25 3.51 14.30 -9.41
CA THR A 25 4.40 13.16 -9.56
C THR A 25 3.75 12.02 -8.78
N ALA A 26 2.70 11.47 -9.37
CA ALA A 26 2.05 10.30 -8.82
C ALA A 26 3.11 9.22 -8.59
N THR A 27 3.19 8.75 -7.36
CA THR A 27 4.16 7.75 -6.98
C THR A 27 3.83 6.41 -7.66
N ALA A 28 4.80 5.88 -8.40
CA ALA A 28 4.64 4.62 -9.12
C ALA A 28 4.64 3.43 -8.17
N VAL A 29 3.65 2.56 -8.34
CA VAL A 29 3.51 1.29 -7.61
C VAL A 29 3.98 0.16 -8.50
N ARG A 30 4.96 -0.60 -8.05
CA ARG A 30 5.51 -1.76 -8.76
C ARG A 30 4.78 -3.05 -8.41
N GLU A 31 4.33 -3.17 -7.18
CA GLU A 31 3.72 -4.38 -6.65
C GLU A 31 2.85 -4.06 -5.44
N LEU A 32 1.81 -4.84 -5.24
CA LEU A 32 1.00 -4.87 -4.04
C LEU A 32 1.35 -6.11 -3.21
N VAL A 33 1.53 -5.94 -1.92
CA VAL A 33 1.86 -7.04 -1.01
C VAL A 33 0.81 -7.14 0.08
N GLY A 34 0.09 -8.25 0.10
CA GLY A 34 -0.78 -8.64 1.20
C GLY A 34 0.02 -9.38 2.27
N VAL A 35 -0.03 -8.90 3.49
CA VAL A 35 0.67 -9.52 4.63
C VAL A 35 -0.32 -10.25 5.50
N TYR A 36 -0.20 -11.58 5.58
CA TYR A 36 -1.01 -12.40 6.48
C TYR A 36 -0.56 -12.24 7.94
N HIS A 37 -1.51 -12.31 8.84
CA HIS A 37 -1.22 -12.36 10.27
C HIS A 37 -0.92 -13.79 10.73
N ALA A 38 0.04 -14.44 10.10
CA ALA A 38 0.50 -15.79 10.40
C ALA A 38 1.92 -16.02 9.90
N ASN A 39 2.63 -16.97 10.51
CA ASN A 39 3.93 -17.42 10.03
C ASN A 39 3.77 -18.54 8.99
N GLY A 40 4.58 -18.50 7.91
CA GLY A 40 4.50 -19.45 6.82
C GLY A 40 4.85 -20.89 7.23
N THR A 41 5.74 -21.05 8.21
CA THR A 41 6.14 -22.35 8.77
C THR A 41 5.00 -23.09 9.47
N VAL A 42 3.94 -22.39 9.84
CA VAL A 42 2.79 -22.95 10.56
C VAL A 42 1.76 -23.56 9.62
N LEU A 43 1.84 -23.29 8.31
CA LEU A 43 0.87 -23.78 7.32
C LEU A 43 0.92 -25.30 7.06
N GLY A 44 2.06 -25.96 7.31
CA GLY A 44 2.21 -27.40 7.15
C GLY A 44 1.53 -28.24 8.25
N GLU A 45 1.43 -27.68 9.46
CA GLU A 45 0.86 -28.38 10.62
C GLU A 45 -0.48 -27.80 11.09
N VAL A 46 -0.85 -26.61 10.61
CA VAL A 46 -1.96 -25.81 11.13
C VAL A 46 -3.32 -26.20 10.55
N SER A 47 -3.39 -26.99 9.50
CA SER A 47 -4.70 -27.47 9.04
C SER A 47 -5.43 -28.28 10.12
N TYR A 48 -4.72 -28.84 11.08
CA TYR A 48 -5.28 -29.56 12.22
C TYR A 48 -5.59 -28.64 13.41
N TRP A 49 -4.75 -27.66 13.68
CA TRP A 49 -4.87 -26.76 14.83
C TRP A 49 -5.78 -25.54 14.59
N VAL A 50 -5.93 -25.10 13.35
CA VAL A 50 -6.82 -23.98 13.00
C VAL A 50 -8.29 -24.35 13.19
N LYS A 51 -8.65 -25.62 12.99
CA LYS A 51 -10.01 -26.10 13.30
C LYS A 51 -10.33 -26.07 14.79
N ALA A 52 -9.33 -26.11 15.66
CA ALA A 52 -9.51 -26.14 17.12
C ALA A 52 -9.46 -24.76 17.77
N ARG A 53 -9.03 -23.72 17.05
CA ARG A 53 -8.89 -22.35 17.55
C ARG A 53 -9.70 -21.30 16.78
N ILE A 54 -10.77 -21.72 16.12
CA ILE A 54 -11.76 -20.80 15.52
C ILE A 54 -12.48 -20.05 16.64
N GLY A 55 -11.83 -19.05 17.19
CA GLY A 55 -12.40 -18.21 18.23
C GLY A 55 -11.58 -16.97 18.56
N ARG A 56 -10.30 -16.93 18.21
CA ARG A 56 -9.43 -15.78 18.55
C ARG A 56 -8.30 -15.63 17.56
N GLY A 57 -8.54 -14.95 16.44
CA GLY A 57 -7.49 -14.58 15.50
C GLY A 57 -7.85 -14.84 14.05
N HIS A 58 -9.03 -14.39 13.62
CA HIS A 58 -9.35 -14.35 12.20
C HIS A 58 -8.37 -13.44 11.47
N CYS A 59 -7.64 -14.00 10.51
CA CYS A 59 -6.90 -13.22 9.56
C CYS A 59 -7.86 -12.83 8.43
N GLN A 60 -8.34 -11.60 8.45
CA GLN A 60 -9.31 -11.10 7.46
C GLN A 60 -8.80 -11.25 6.03
N LEU A 61 -7.51 -11.02 5.80
CA LEU A 61 -6.92 -11.20 4.48
C LEU A 61 -6.95 -12.67 4.04
N CYS A 62 -6.73 -13.60 4.96
CA CYS A 62 -6.84 -15.02 4.66
C CYS A 62 -8.27 -15.41 4.27
N ASP A 63 -9.26 -14.88 4.97
CA ASP A 63 -10.68 -15.14 4.68
C ASP A 63 -11.10 -14.58 3.31
N ILE A 64 -10.50 -13.47 2.90
CA ILE A 64 -10.77 -12.86 1.60
C ILE A 64 -10.16 -13.69 0.47
N THR A 65 -8.90 -14.09 0.62
CA THR A 65 -8.10 -14.69 -0.46
C THR A 65 -8.23 -16.22 -0.53
N HIS A 66 -8.48 -16.86 0.59
CA HIS A 66 -8.54 -18.32 0.69
C HIS A 66 -9.88 -18.81 1.25
N GLY A 67 -10.35 -19.94 0.71
CA GLY A 67 -11.32 -20.79 1.39
C GLY A 67 -10.64 -21.64 2.47
N SER A 68 -11.28 -22.74 2.87
CA SER A 68 -10.78 -23.59 3.96
C SER A 68 -9.36 -24.15 3.75
N VAL A 69 -8.91 -24.30 2.50
CA VAL A 69 -7.60 -24.90 2.14
C VAL A 69 -7.01 -24.33 0.86
N ARG A 70 -7.78 -23.63 0.03
CA ARG A 70 -7.35 -23.16 -1.31
C ARG A 70 -7.65 -21.70 -1.52
N GLU A 71 -6.81 -21.06 -2.32
CA GLU A 71 -7.10 -19.74 -2.86
C GLU A 71 -8.45 -19.74 -3.59
N LYS A 72 -9.30 -18.79 -3.25
CA LYS A 72 -10.61 -18.66 -3.90
C LYS A 72 -10.46 -18.38 -5.39
N ALA A 73 -11.24 -19.08 -6.22
CA ALA A 73 -11.26 -18.83 -7.66
C ALA A 73 -11.67 -17.38 -7.98
N GLU A 74 -12.60 -16.83 -7.22
CA GLU A 74 -13.02 -15.43 -7.30
C GLU A 74 -11.84 -14.48 -7.01
N TRP A 75 -11.05 -14.75 -5.98
CA TRP A 75 -9.86 -13.95 -5.68
C TRP A 75 -8.84 -13.98 -6.80
N ARG A 76 -8.56 -15.16 -7.37
CA ARG A 76 -7.65 -15.28 -8.51
C ARG A 76 -8.10 -14.45 -9.71
N ALA A 77 -9.39 -14.45 -10.01
CA ALA A 77 -9.95 -13.63 -11.08
C ALA A 77 -9.81 -12.13 -10.77
N CYS A 78 -10.23 -11.71 -9.58
CA CYS A 78 -10.11 -10.31 -9.15
C CYS A 78 -8.65 -9.81 -9.14
N ARG A 79 -7.74 -10.65 -8.66
CA ARG A 79 -6.31 -10.32 -8.63
C ARG A 79 -5.72 -10.15 -10.02
N ALA A 80 -6.17 -10.94 -10.99
CA ALA A 80 -5.71 -10.85 -12.37
C ALA A 80 -6.13 -9.54 -13.05
N ASP A 81 -7.20 -8.93 -12.59
CA ASP A 81 -7.70 -7.66 -13.13
C ASP A 81 -7.02 -6.42 -12.48
N LEU A 82 -6.24 -6.60 -11.43
CA LEU A 82 -5.50 -5.49 -10.82
C LEU A 82 -4.44 -4.95 -11.77
N PRO A 83 -4.22 -3.61 -11.77
CA PRO A 83 -3.27 -2.97 -12.69
C PRO A 83 -1.80 -3.24 -12.35
N VAL A 84 -1.54 -3.81 -11.17
CA VAL A 84 -0.20 -4.20 -10.70
C VAL A 84 -0.24 -5.59 -10.08
N PRO A 85 0.87 -6.34 -10.08
CA PRO A 85 0.94 -7.64 -9.43
C PRO A 85 0.56 -7.55 -7.96
N PHE A 86 -0.20 -8.52 -7.48
CA PHE A 86 -0.54 -8.67 -6.07
C PHE A 86 0.02 -9.99 -5.55
N THR A 87 0.95 -9.91 -4.63
CA THR A 87 1.53 -11.06 -3.95
C THR A 87 1.11 -11.12 -2.49
N THR A 88 1.23 -12.28 -1.88
CA THR A 88 0.93 -12.47 -0.46
C THR A 88 2.14 -13.08 0.23
N VAL A 89 2.41 -12.61 1.44
CA VAL A 89 3.50 -13.09 2.28
C VAL A 89 3.02 -13.31 3.72
N HIS A 90 3.67 -14.22 4.41
CA HIS A 90 3.47 -14.41 5.85
C HIS A 90 4.39 -13.48 6.65
N LEU A 91 4.19 -13.43 7.98
CA LEU A 91 4.97 -12.53 8.85
C LEU A 91 6.48 -12.76 8.76
N ASP A 92 6.89 -14.01 8.65
CA ASP A 92 8.31 -14.43 8.56
C ASP A 92 8.90 -14.34 7.14
N GLU A 93 8.07 -14.08 6.14
CA GLU A 93 8.47 -13.96 4.73
C GLU A 93 8.62 -12.48 4.28
N ARG A 94 8.27 -11.53 5.13
CA ARG A 94 8.36 -10.10 4.80
C ARG A 94 9.80 -9.70 4.54
N SER A 95 10.03 -8.87 3.53
CA SER A 95 11.30 -8.14 3.40
C SER A 95 11.50 -7.23 4.62
N PRO A 96 12.74 -6.86 4.96
CA PRO A 96 13.01 -5.96 6.09
C PRO A 96 12.24 -4.65 6.03
N GLU A 97 12.09 -4.07 4.84
CA GLU A 97 11.35 -2.83 4.62
C GLU A 97 9.85 -3.02 4.87
N VAL A 98 9.26 -4.10 4.35
CA VAL A 98 7.86 -4.43 4.58
C VAL A 98 7.63 -4.75 6.05
N ALA A 99 8.52 -5.49 6.69
CA ALA A 99 8.43 -5.80 8.12
C ALA A 99 8.39 -4.52 8.97
N LEU A 100 9.27 -3.58 8.69
CA LEU A 100 9.31 -2.29 9.40
C LEU A 100 8.02 -1.47 9.18
N ALA A 101 7.53 -1.41 7.94
CA ALA A 101 6.34 -0.64 7.58
C ALA A 101 5.04 -1.24 8.12
N THR A 102 5.03 -2.53 8.42
CA THR A 102 3.84 -3.29 8.82
C THR A 102 3.87 -3.80 10.27
N GLU A 103 4.87 -3.39 11.04
CA GLU A 103 5.02 -3.82 12.44
C GLU A 103 3.78 -3.49 13.27
N GLY A 104 3.20 -4.49 13.90
CA GLY A 104 1.98 -4.35 14.72
C GLY A 104 0.72 -3.99 13.95
N ARG A 105 0.73 -4.05 12.62
CA ARG A 105 -0.36 -3.60 11.73
C ARG A 105 -0.81 -4.67 10.73
N THR A 106 -0.64 -5.91 11.06
CA THR A 106 -1.05 -7.04 10.23
C THR A 106 -2.36 -7.66 10.73
N PRO A 107 -3.20 -8.24 9.87
CA PRO A 107 -3.03 -8.33 8.41
C PRO A 107 -3.19 -6.97 7.72
N CYS A 108 -2.54 -6.77 6.60
CA CYS A 108 -2.58 -5.49 5.86
C CYS A 108 -2.24 -5.67 4.39
N VAL A 109 -2.42 -4.60 3.62
CA VAL A 109 -1.95 -4.51 2.24
C VAL A 109 -1.05 -3.27 2.11
N VAL A 110 0.10 -3.44 1.51
CA VAL A 110 1.05 -2.36 1.21
C VAL A 110 1.34 -2.28 -0.28
N ALA A 111 1.60 -1.07 -0.77
CA ALA A 111 2.12 -0.83 -2.10
C ALA A 111 3.64 -0.65 -2.04
N LEU A 112 4.37 -1.36 -2.87
CA LEU A 112 5.81 -1.16 -3.04
C LEU A 112 6.05 -0.07 -4.07
N THR A 113 6.65 1.01 -3.64
CA THR A 113 6.98 2.18 -4.48
C THR A 113 8.48 2.43 -4.47
N ASP A 114 8.94 3.32 -5.34
CA ASP A 114 10.35 3.73 -5.36
C ASP A 114 10.76 4.49 -4.08
N ALA A 115 9.78 5.07 -3.39
CA ALA A 115 9.98 5.73 -2.10
C ALA A 115 9.83 4.78 -0.89
N GLY A 116 9.68 3.47 -1.13
CA GLY A 116 9.47 2.44 -0.11
C GLY A 116 8.02 1.96 0.01
N PRO A 117 7.75 1.05 0.96
CA PRO A 117 6.42 0.52 1.18
C PRO A 117 5.45 1.59 1.69
N ARG A 118 4.23 1.61 1.15
CA ARG A 118 3.14 2.49 1.58
C ARG A 118 1.96 1.66 2.03
N MET A 119 1.50 1.86 3.26
CA MET A 119 0.31 1.19 3.77
C MET A 119 -0.93 1.62 2.97
N LEU A 120 -1.64 0.67 2.39
CA LEU A 120 -2.90 0.90 1.70
C LEU A 120 -4.10 0.57 2.58
N LEU A 121 -4.12 -0.63 3.11
CA LEU A 121 -5.21 -1.14 3.93
C LEU A 121 -4.65 -1.69 5.24
N ASP A 122 -5.19 -1.22 6.34
CA ASP A 122 -4.92 -1.73 7.67
C ASP A 122 -5.89 -2.87 8.05
N PRO A 123 -5.75 -3.51 9.22
CA PRO A 123 -6.67 -4.57 9.63
C PRO A 123 -8.14 -4.16 9.66
N ALA A 124 -8.44 -2.92 10.05
CA ALA A 124 -9.82 -2.41 10.08
C ALA A 124 -10.40 -2.22 8.67
N ASP A 125 -9.59 -1.81 7.72
CA ASP A 125 -9.99 -1.74 6.31
C ASP A 125 -10.32 -3.12 5.75
N LEU A 126 -9.49 -4.12 6.07
CA LEU A 126 -9.70 -5.50 5.63
C LEU A 126 -10.96 -6.13 6.27
N GLU A 127 -11.24 -5.79 7.52
CA GLU A 127 -12.47 -6.22 8.18
C GLU A 127 -13.73 -5.72 7.44
N ARG A 128 -13.69 -4.48 6.95
CA ARG A 128 -14.79 -3.91 6.16
C ARG A 128 -15.00 -4.59 4.81
N CYS A 129 -14.02 -5.30 4.30
CA CYS A 129 -14.18 -6.09 3.06
C CYS A 129 -15.07 -7.33 3.25
N ASP A 130 -15.34 -7.74 4.47
CA ASP A 130 -16.28 -8.81 4.83
C ASP A 130 -16.07 -10.12 4.03
N GLY A 131 -14.81 -10.52 3.88
CA GLY A 131 -14.44 -11.75 3.15
C GLY A 131 -14.65 -11.69 1.63
N SER A 132 -14.95 -10.53 1.06
CA SER A 132 -15.22 -10.35 -0.36
C SER A 132 -13.98 -9.94 -1.15
N PRO A 133 -13.52 -10.75 -2.11
CA PRO A 133 -12.44 -10.37 -3.03
C PRO A 133 -12.73 -9.09 -3.82
N ALA A 134 -13.96 -8.91 -4.29
CA ALA A 134 -14.35 -7.71 -5.02
C ALA A 134 -14.23 -6.45 -4.17
N GLN A 135 -14.66 -6.51 -2.91
CA GLN A 135 -14.51 -5.38 -1.97
C GLN A 135 -13.06 -5.09 -1.64
N LEU A 136 -12.21 -6.10 -1.59
CA LEU A 136 -10.76 -5.92 -1.42
C LEU A 136 -10.16 -5.13 -2.59
N VAL A 137 -10.50 -5.49 -3.82
CA VAL A 137 -10.03 -4.77 -5.03
C VAL A 137 -10.49 -3.32 -5.00
N ASP A 138 -11.77 -3.08 -4.74
CA ASP A 138 -12.32 -1.72 -4.65
C ASP A 138 -11.62 -0.89 -3.55
N ALA A 139 -11.35 -1.50 -2.40
CA ALA A 139 -10.64 -0.85 -1.30
C ALA A 139 -9.19 -0.52 -1.65
N VAL A 140 -8.48 -1.42 -2.34
CA VAL A 140 -7.11 -1.20 -2.82
C VAL A 140 -7.07 -0.05 -3.83
N GLU A 141 -7.92 -0.08 -4.84
CA GLU A 141 -7.99 0.96 -5.86
C GLU A 141 -8.35 2.33 -5.25
N GLY A 142 -9.31 2.34 -4.35
CA GLY A 142 -9.71 3.55 -3.61
C GLY A 142 -8.55 4.10 -2.75
N ALA A 143 -7.77 3.23 -2.10
CA ALA A 143 -6.62 3.65 -1.30
C ALA A 143 -5.50 4.19 -2.18
N MET A 144 -5.21 3.55 -3.31
CA MET A 144 -4.24 4.06 -4.28
C MET A 144 -4.62 5.45 -4.78
N ALA A 145 -5.87 5.65 -5.15
CA ALA A 145 -6.37 6.94 -5.60
C ALA A 145 -6.22 8.05 -4.52
N ARG A 146 -6.61 7.74 -3.28
CA ARG A 146 -6.47 8.70 -2.15
C ARG A 146 -5.03 9.09 -1.86
N LEU A 147 -4.08 8.19 -2.10
CA LEU A 147 -2.66 8.41 -1.84
C LEU A 147 -1.90 8.93 -3.07
N GLY A 148 -2.57 9.19 -4.18
CA GLY A 148 -1.92 9.64 -5.42
C GLY A 148 -0.97 8.58 -6.00
N LEU A 149 -1.27 7.30 -5.80
CA LEU A 149 -0.47 6.18 -6.30
C LEU A 149 -0.99 5.72 -7.65
N ARG A 150 -0.10 5.39 -8.55
CA ARG A 150 -0.41 4.86 -9.88
C ARG A 150 0.40 3.62 -10.19
N PRO A 151 -0.10 2.73 -11.04
CA PRO A 151 0.72 1.61 -11.54
C PRO A 151 2.01 2.13 -12.19
N ALA A 152 3.12 1.44 -11.94
CA ALA A 152 4.34 1.67 -12.70
C ALA A 152 4.11 1.28 -14.17
N SER A 153 4.63 2.10 -15.08
CA SER A 153 4.55 1.84 -16.54
C SER A 153 5.52 0.75 -16.95
#